data_e1ee89954c5e5d5dc81efed98dac1841
#
_entry.id   e1ee89954c5e5d5dc81efed98dac1841
#
_cell.length_a   1.000
_cell.length_b   1.000
_cell.length_c   1.000
_cell.angle_alpha   90.00
_cell.angle_beta   90.00
_cell.angle_gamma   90.00
#
_symmetry.space_group_name_H-M   'P 1'
#
loop_
_entity.id
_entity.type
_entity.pdbx_description
1 polymer ?
#
loop_
_entity_poly.entity_id
_entity_poly.type
_entity_poly.pdbx_seq_one_letter_code
_entity_poly.pdbx_strand_id
1 'polypeptide(L)'
;TNATIASIGCAGAGARMPNRNARDDGQYGAAVRWYAEALNETEFGFYFANYHSRLPLLSGRAVTGQSANTGRFFVEYPEDIQLYGLSWNTNLPTGIAFQGEVSYRPNAPFQVDDVELLFAALTPLNSFIAAQGGPPAIQFRSQLGQLSLGQEVRGWREHAMTQVQMTFTKVFGQVLGADQIATVAEVGWTDVDLDPNLRYEGEGTDTGGGCDVGQLRAALAASGPAVLVNPAFAGCARNPQQLLGGFPTDFSW
;
A
#
# COMPACT_ATOMS: atom_id res chain seq x y z
N THR A 1 -34.70 13.41 2.13
CA THR A 1 -34.36 14.70 2.76
C THR A 1 -32.94 14.60 3.30
N ASN A 2 -32.25 15.74 3.54
CA ASN A 2 -30.85 15.81 3.98
C ASN A 2 -30.51 14.93 5.21
N ALA A 3 -31.47 14.66 6.07
CA ALA A 3 -31.28 13.78 7.23
C ALA A 3 -31.04 12.31 6.85
N THR A 4 -31.65 11.83 5.77
CA THR A 4 -31.47 10.45 5.30
C THR A 4 -30.11 10.29 4.62
N ILE A 5 -29.66 11.30 3.87
CA ILE A 5 -28.34 11.33 3.24
C ILE A 5 -27.24 11.48 4.28
N ALA A 6 -27.42 12.31 5.30
CA ALA A 6 -26.51 12.41 6.43
C ALA A 6 -26.45 11.11 7.24
N SER A 7 -27.57 10.41 7.41
CA SER A 7 -27.60 9.12 8.09
C SER A 7 -26.88 8.02 7.28
N ILE A 8 -26.94 8.02 5.97
CA ILE A 8 -26.25 7.07 5.10
C ILE A 8 -24.77 7.44 4.95
N GLY A 9 -24.47 8.70 4.74
CA GLY A 9 -23.09 9.17 4.52
C GLY A 9 -22.21 9.22 5.78
N CYS A 10 -22.76 9.67 6.91
CA CYS A 10 -22.04 9.67 8.18
C CYS A 10 -22.27 8.40 9.01
N ALA A 11 -23.40 7.72 8.77
CA ALA A 11 -23.75 6.50 9.48
C ALA A 11 -23.05 5.25 8.89
N GLY A 12 -22.48 5.34 7.70
CA GLY A 12 -21.66 4.28 7.11
C GLY A 12 -20.18 4.39 7.45
N ALA A 13 -19.74 5.45 8.11
CA ALA A 13 -18.35 5.58 8.53
C ALA A 13 -18.10 4.74 9.78
N GLY A 14 -17.30 3.70 9.67
CA GLY A 14 -16.81 2.97 10.82
C GLY A 14 -16.10 3.91 11.80
N ALA A 15 -16.37 3.80 13.09
CA ALA A 15 -15.68 4.62 14.07
C ALA A 15 -14.22 4.13 14.22
N ARG A 16 -13.31 5.09 14.35
CA ARG A 16 -11.90 4.80 14.57
C ARG A 16 -11.66 4.28 15.98
N MET A 17 -10.89 3.23 16.10
CA MET A 17 -10.33 2.74 17.34
C MET A 17 -8.98 3.42 17.64
N PRO A 18 -8.48 3.32 18.89
CA PRO A 18 -7.12 3.75 19.19
C PRO A 18 -6.08 3.06 18.29
N ASN A 19 -5.01 3.77 18.01
CA ASN A 19 -3.89 3.21 17.24
C ASN A 19 -3.24 2.04 18.00
N ARG A 20 -2.73 1.08 17.27
CA ARG A 20 -1.81 0.06 17.76
C ARG A 20 -0.39 0.48 17.40
N ASN A 21 0.23 1.17 18.33
CA ASN A 21 1.62 1.57 18.15
C ASN A 21 2.52 0.34 18.25
N ALA A 22 3.63 0.37 17.49
CA ALA A 22 4.68 -0.63 17.67
C ALA A 22 5.29 -0.50 19.08
N ARG A 23 5.86 -1.59 19.56
CA ARG A 23 6.61 -1.60 20.82
C ARG A 23 7.86 -0.72 20.70
N ASP A 24 8.36 -0.23 21.85
CA ASP A 24 9.54 0.64 21.88
C ASP A 24 10.85 -0.14 21.73
N ASP A 25 10.84 -1.45 22.03
CA ASP A 25 12.00 -2.34 21.98
C ASP A 25 12.02 -3.20 20.70
N GLY A 26 13.06 -4.03 20.53
CA GLY A 26 13.18 -4.96 19.39
C GLY A 26 13.79 -4.35 18.13
N GLN A 27 14.17 -3.08 18.14
CA GLN A 27 14.83 -2.44 17.00
C GLN A 27 16.35 -2.47 17.20
N TYR A 28 17.07 -3.02 16.24
CA TYR A 28 18.51 -3.11 16.26
C TYR A 28 19.06 -3.18 14.83
N GLY A 29 20.35 -2.89 14.68
CA GLY A 29 21.02 -2.97 13.38
C GLY A 29 22.52 -3.04 13.54
N ALA A 30 23.16 -3.43 12.44
CA ALA A 30 24.58 -3.47 12.30
C ALA A 30 25.00 -2.94 10.93
N ALA A 31 26.14 -2.27 10.88
CA ALA A 31 26.75 -1.82 9.64
C ALA A 31 28.25 -2.12 9.67
N VAL A 32 28.75 -2.64 8.56
CA VAL A 32 30.19 -2.86 8.34
C VAL A 32 30.58 -2.14 7.05
N ARG A 33 31.64 -1.37 7.11
CA ARG A 33 32.24 -0.74 5.93
C ARG A 33 33.59 -1.32 5.66
N TRP A 34 33.85 -1.64 4.42
CA TRP A 34 35.10 -2.20 3.95
C TRP A 34 35.66 -1.38 2.81
N TYR A 35 36.81 -0.83 3.00
CA TYR A 35 37.57 -0.11 1.97
C TYR A 35 38.49 -1.05 1.24
N ALA A 36 38.30 -1.26 -0.06
CA ALA A 36 39.02 -2.20 -0.89
C ALA A 36 39.98 -1.44 -1.84
N GLU A 37 41.19 -1.16 -1.42
CA GLU A 37 42.22 -0.46 -2.22
C GLU A 37 42.46 -1.13 -3.56
N ALA A 38 42.53 -2.47 -3.58
CA ALA A 38 42.80 -3.27 -4.78
C ALA A 38 41.64 -3.23 -5.82
N LEU A 39 40.48 -2.74 -5.45
CA LEU A 39 39.28 -2.63 -6.29
C LEU A 39 38.95 -1.15 -6.63
N ASN A 40 39.90 -0.44 -7.19
CA ASN A 40 39.79 1.00 -7.50
C ASN A 40 39.34 1.86 -6.30
N GLU A 41 39.92 1.57 -5.14
CA GLU A 41 39.59 2.29 -3.91
C GLU A 41 38.09 2.28 -3.59
N THR A 42 37.45 1.16 -3.85
CA THR A 42 36.01 1.01 -3.65
C THR A 42 35.68 0.85 -2.16
N GLU A 43 34.76 1.64 -1.67
CA GLU A 43 34.14 1.44 -0.36
C GLU A 43 32.86 0.60 -0.51
N PHE A 44 32.78 -0.51 0.21
CA PHE A 44 31.59 -1.33 0.35
C PHE A 44 30.96 -1.12 1.71
N GLY A 45 29.62 -1.03 1.76
CA GLY A 45 28.84 -1.01 2.98
C GLY A 45 27.91 -2.21 3.04
N PHE A 46 27.92 -2.93 4.17
CA PHE A 46 26.99 -4.03 4.46
C PHE A 46 26.13 -3.64 5.64
N TYR A 47 24.82 -3.80 5.49
CA TYR A 47 23.84 -3.31 6.46
C TYR A 47 22.84 -4.41 6.80
N PHE A 48 22.50 -4.47 8.06
CA PHE A 48 21.38 -5.23 8.56
C PHE A 48 20.59 -4.37 9.55
N ALA A 49 19.27 -4.37 9.45
CA ALA A 49 18.41 -3.73 10.42
C ALA A 49 17.14 -4.56 10.67
N ASN A 50 16.72 -4.63 11.93
CA ASN A 50 15.40 -5.05 12.34
C ASN A 50 14.72 -3.84 12.95
N TYR A 51 13.60 -3.42 12.38
CA TYR A 51 12.94 -2.18 12.78
C TYR A 51 11.42 -2.30 12.72
N HIS A 52 10.74 -1.35 13.33
CA HIS A 52 9.28 -1.23 13.26
C HIS A 52 8.90 -0.14 12.28
N SER A 53 7.80 -0.36 11.56
CA SER A 53 7.31 0.62 10.60
C SER A 53 6.98 1.95 11.28
N ARG A 54 7.38 3.04 10.64
CA ARG A 54 6.94 4.40 10.99
C ARG A 54 5.79 4.86 10.12
N LEU A 55 5.48 4.08 9.07
CA LEU A 55 4.33 4.34 8.22
C LEU A 55 3.14 3.57 8.78
N PRO A 56 2.00 4.26 8.98
CA PRO A 56 0.79 3.63 9.46
C PRO A 56 0.13 2.80 8.38
N LEU A 57 -0.39 1.62 8.75
CA LEU A 57 -1.24 0.80 7.91
C LEU A 57 -2.62 0.64 8.54
N LEU A 58 -3.63 0.48 7.69
CA LEU A 58 -5.02 0.39 8.09
C LEU A 58 -5.42 -1.06 8.28
N SER A 59 -6.09 -1.34 9.38
CA SER A 59 -6.74 -2.63 9.67
C SER A 59 -8.17 -2.39 10.17
N GLY A 60 -9.00 -3.43 10.13
CA GLY A 60 -10.41 -3.31 10.42
C GLY A 60 -10.91 -4.30 11.45
N ARG A 61 -12.12 -4.02 11.94
CA ARG A 61 -12.92 -4.93 12.76
C ARG A 61 -14.31 -5.00 12.16
N ALA A 62 -14.77 -6.21 11.90
CA ALA A 62 -16.09 -6.46 11.34
C ALA A 62 -17.19 -5.90 12.22
N VAL A 63 -18.33 -5.63 11.59
CA VAL A 63 -19.55 -5.21 12.29
C VAL A 63 -19.89 -6.16 13.44
N THR A 64 -20.44 -5.61 14.52
CA THR A 64 -20.85 -6.37 15.71
C THR A 64 -22.35 -6.62 15.76
N GLY A 65 -23.12 -6.15 14.78
CA GLY A 65 -24.57 -6.29 14.71
C GLY A 65 -25.09 -5.98 13.30
N GLN A 66 -26.38 -5.73 13.21
CA GLN A 66 -27.09 -5.54 11.93
C GLN A 66 -26.84 -4.18 11.26
N SER A 67 -26.01 -3.33 11.84
CA SER A 67 -25.72 -2.00 11.32
C SER A 67 -24.27 -1.88 10.86
N ALA A 68 -24.06 -1.34 9.67
CA ALA A 68 -22.73 -1.01 9.13
C ALA A 68 -21.93 -0.08 10.07
N ASN A 69 -22.63 0.76 10.84
CA ASN A 69 -22.00 1.70 11.79
C ASN A 69 -21.30 1.04 12.97
N THR A 70 -21.48 -0.26 13.17
CA THR A 70 -20.80 -1.02 14.21
C THR A 70 -19.43 -1.52 13.79
N GLY A 71 -19.08 -1.43 12.49
CA GLY A 71 -17.73 -1.67 11.99
C GLY A 71 -16.74 -0.67 12.58
N ARG A 72 -15.50 -1.06 12.68
CA ARG A 72 -14.42 -0.23 13.23
C ARG A 72 -13.18 -0.36 12.36
N PHE A 73 -12.35 0.68 12.42
CA PHE A 73 -11.01 0.64 11.82
C PHE A 73 -9.98 1.17 12.83
N PHE A 74 -8.76 0.77 12.66
CA PHE A 74 -7.63 1.25 13.44
C PHE A 74 -6.38 1.29 12.58
N VAL A 75 -5.45 2.09 13.04
CA VAL A 75 -4.13 2.21 12.45
C VAL A 75 -3.16 1.39 13.28
N GLU A 76 -2.32 0.62 12.62
CA GLU A 76 -1.26 -0.15 13.26
C GLU A 76 0.08 0.06 12.54
N TYR A 77 1.15 -0.21 13.26
CA TYR A 77 2.52 -0.06 12.79
C TYR A 77 3.18 -1.45 12.81
N PRO A 78 3.39 -2.09 11.65
CA PRO A 78 4.04 -3.39 11.57
C PRO A 78 5.39 -3.42 12.24
N GLU A 79 5.68 -4.52 12.93
CA GLU A 79 6.89 -4.71 13.70
C GLU A 79 7.85 -5.68 13.01
N ASP A 80 9.11 -5.68 13.45
CA ASP A 80 10.13 -6.65 13.07
C ASP A 80 10.41 -6.76 11.57
N ILE A 81 10.37 -5.63 10.86
CA ILE A 81 10.74 -5.56 9.46
C ILE A 81 12.26 -5.71 9.37
N GLN A 82 12.71 -6.72 8.61
CA GLN A 82 14.11 -6.96 8.36
C GLN A 82 14.56 -6.24 7.08
N LEU A 83 15.76 -5.66 7.13
CA LEU A 83 16.41 -5.05 5.99
C LEU A 83 17.84 -5.54 5.90
N TYR A 84 18.20 -6.00 4.73
CA TYR A 84 19.56 -6.33 4.32
C TYR A 84 19.98 -5.35 3.24
N GLY A 85 21.14 -4.74 3.38
CA GLY A 85 21.63 -3.73 2.44
C GLY A 85 23.09 -3.97 2.04
N LEU A 86 23.39 -3.66 0.80
CA LEU A 86 24.74 -3.58 0.25
C LEU A 86 24.86 -2.24 -0.48
N SER A 87 25.91 -1.49 -0.21
CA SER A 87 26.25 -0.29 -0.99
C SER A 87 27.67 -0.35 -1.50
N TRP A 88 27.94 0.40 -2.54
CA TRP A 88 29.30 0.60 -3.05
C TRP A 88 29.48 2.03 -3.55
N ASN A 89 30.71 2.51 -3.44
CA ASN A 89 31.13 3.78 -3.98
C ASN A 89 32.53 3.62 -4.56
N THR A 90 32.71 3.88 -5.86
CA THR A 90 33.95 3.67 -6.56
C THR A 90 34.17 4.73 -7.64
N ASN A 91 35.42 4.95 -8.03
CA ASN A 91 35.81 5.73 -9.19
C ASN A 91 36.26 4.82 -10.31
N LEU A 92 35.52 4.80 -11.41
CA LEU A 92 35.93 4.02 -12.57
C LEU A 92 37.15 4.64 -13.25
N PRO A 93 38.00 3.83 -13.94
CA PRO A 93 39.18 4.34 -14.64
C PRO A 93 38.87 5.42 -15.69
N THR A 94 37.61 5.51 -16.14
CA THR A 94 37.10 6.53 -17.07
C THR A 94 36.85 7.89 -16.39
N GLY A 95 37.08 8.02 -15.09
CA GLY A 95 36.79 9.22 -14.30
C GLY A 95 35.29 9.43 -14.04
N ILE A 96 34.50 8.36 -14.07
CA ILE A 96 33.11 8.33 -13.66
C ILE A 96 33.06 7.86 -12.21
N ALA A 97 32.46 8.64 -11.30
CA ALA A 97 32.10 8.16 -10.00
C ALA A 97 30.85 7.27 -10.13
N PHE A 98 30.93 6.05 -9.64
CA PHE A 98 29.85 5.05 -9.68
C PHE A 98 29.49 4.64 -8.26
N GLN A 99 28.26 4.93 -7.90
CA GLN A 99 27.67 4.61 -6.60
C GLN A 99 26.44 3.74 -6.82
N GLY A 100 26.16 2.88 -5.86
CA GLY A 100 24.92 2.13 -5.89
C GLY A 100 24.61 1.47 -4.58
N GLU A 101 23.39 1.00 -4.50
CA GLU A 101 22.89 0.25 -3.36
C GLU A 101 21.89 -0.83 -3.81
N VAL A 102 21.87 -1.89 -3.05
CA VAL A 102 20.85 -2.94 -3.11
C VAL A 102 20.27 -3.10 -1.73
N SER A 103 18.96 -3.07 -1.61
CA SER A 103 18.27 -3.39 -0.38
C SER A 103 17.28 -4.53 -0.58
N TYR A 104 17.19 -5.41 0.38
CA TYR A 104 16.27 -6.54 0.40
C TYR A 104 15.53 -6.56 1.72
N ARG A 105 14.20 -6.62 1.64
CA ARG A 105 13.31 -6.77 2.79
C ARG A 105 12.46 -8.01 2.56
N PRO A 106 12.67 -9.10 3.32
CA PRO A 106 11.89 -10.33 3.15
C PRO A 106 10.43 -10.19 3.59
N ASN A 107 10.13 -9.20 4.42
CA ASN A 107 8.83 -9.00 5.07
C ASN A 107 8.41 -7.53 5.10
N ALA A 108 8.53 -6.85 3.96
CA ALA A 108 8.01 -5.50 3.82
C ALA A 108 6.47 -5.52 3.88
N PRO A 109 5.83 -4.68 4.70
CA PRO A 109 4.38 -4.64 4.81
C PRO A 109 3.75 -3.78 3.71
N PHE A 110 2.74 -4.32 3.04
CA PHE A 110 1.97 -3.66 1.99
C PHE A 110 0.49 -3.61 2.36
N GLN A 111 -0.12 -2.44 2.22
CA GLN A 111 -1.53 -2.22 2.48
C GLN A 111 -2.37 -2.95 1.42
N VAL A 112 -3.30 -3.76 1.87
CA VAL A 112 -4.37 -4.28 1.01
C VAL A 112 -5.35 -3.16 0.72
N ASP A 113 -5.94 -3.19 -0.47
CA ASP A 113 -6.97 -2.26 -0.90
C ASP A 113 -7.99 -1.99 0.23
N ASP A 114 -8.21 -0.71 0.54
CA ASP A 114 -9.08 -0.27 1.63
C ASP A 114 -10.55 -0.65 1.37
N VAL A 115 -10.97 -0.73 0.10
CA VAL A 115 -12.31 -1.19 -0.29
C VAL A 115 -12.49 -2.67 0.01
N GLU A 116 -11.47 -3.50 -0.24
CA GLU A 116 -11.49 -4.92 0.12
C GLU A 116 -11.58 -5.10 1.65
N LEU A 117 -10.85 -4.26 2.40
CA LEU A 117 -10.91 -4.25 3.86
C LEU A 117 -12.30 -3.84 4.37
N LEU A 118 -12.87 -2.78 3.78
CA LEU A 118 -14.22 -2.32 4.12
C LEU A 118 -15.27 -3.41 3.85
N PHE A 119 -15.22 -4.02 2.65
CA PHE A 119 -16.17 -5.08 2.32
C PHE A 119 -15.99 -6.32 3.19
N ALA A 120 -14.78 -6.71 3.53
CA ALA A 120 -14.53 -7.78 4.50
C ALA A 120 -15.24 -7.48 5.82
N ALA A 121 -15.07 -6.26 6.35
CA ALA A 121 -15.68 -5.85 7.60
C ALA A 121 -17.23 -5.85 7.58
N LEU A 122 -17.82 -5.72 6.39
CA LEU A 122 -19.29 -5.72 6.19
C LEU A 122 -19.85 -7.11 5.86
N THR A 123 -19.02 -8.11 5.56
CA THR A 123 -19.49 -9.47 5.20
C THR A 123 -20.43 -10.12 6.20
N PRO A 124 -20.33 -9.90 7.55
CA PRO A 124 -21.28 -10.50 8.49
C PRO A 124 -22.73 -10.03 8.29
N LEU A 125 -22.94 -8.87 7.62
CA LEU A 125 -24.30 -8.40 7.30
C LEU A 125 -25.00 -9.29 6.27
N ASN A 126 -24.26 -10.08 5.50
CA ASN A 126 -24.83 -10.98 4.49
C ASN A 126 -25.87 -11.95 5.07
N SER A 127 -25.63 -12.47 6.27
CA SER A 127 -26.57 -13.35 6.96
C SER A 127 -27.90 -12.65 7.29
N PHE A 128 -27.84 -11.38 7.70
CA PHE A 128 -29.04 -10.59 7.98
C PHE A 128 -29.78 -10.19 6.69
N ILE A 129 -29.04 -9.86 5.63
CA ILE A 129 -29.62 -9.57 4.30
C ILE A 129 -30.36 -10.81 3.77
N ALA A 130 -29.73 -11.98 3.85
CA ALA A 130 -30.34 -13.25 3.42
C ALA A 130 -31.59 -13.59 4.24
N ALA A 131 -31.56 -13.40 5.55
CA ALA A 131 -32.69 -13.64 6.44
C ALA A 131 -33.92 -12.74 6.14
N GLN A 132 -33.69 -11.58 5.53
CA GLN A 132 -34.75 -10.66 5.09
C GLN A 132 -35.19 -10.90 3.63
N GLY A 133 -34.73 -11.98 3.00
CA GLY A 133 -35.04 -12.28 1.60
C GLY A 133 -34.29 -11.41 0.58
N GLY A 134 -33.22 -10.75 1.02
CA GLY A 134 -32.38 -9.95 0.13
C GLY A 134 -31.66 -10.82 -0.91
N PRO A 135 -31.59 -10.39 -2.19
CA PRO A 135 -30.97 -11.16 -3.24
C PRO A 135 -29.44 -11.26 -3.05
N PRO A 136 -28.80 -12.36 -3.51
CA PRO A 136 -27.34 -12.56 -3.40
C PRO A 136 -26.49 -11.46 -4.02
N ALA A 137 -27.05 -10.68 -4.95
CA ALA A 137 -26.37 -9.57 -5.60
C ALA A 137 -26.07 -8.39 -4.67
N ILE A 138 -26.75 -8.30 -3.51
CA ILE A 138 -26.55 -7.22 -2.51
C ILE A 138 -25.50 -7.65 -1.46
N GLN A 139 -25.00 -8.88 -1.52
CA GLN A 139 -24.05 -9.38 -0.53
C GLN A 139 -22.68 -8.72 -0.69
N PHE A 140 -22.07 -8.36 0.44
CA PHE A 140 -20.69 -7.90 0.49
C PHE A 140 -19.74 -9.07 0.20
N ARG A 141 -18.80 -8.84 -0.69
CA ARG A 141 -17.77 -9.82 -1.05
C ARG A 141 -16.41 -9.14 -1.00
N SER A 142 -15.45 -9.82 -0.41
CA SER A 142 -14.08 -9.34 -0.33
C SER A 142 -13.09 -10.47 -0.60
N GLN A 143 -11.95 -10.14 -1.16
CA GLN A 143 -10.82 -11.03 -1.32
C GLN A 143 -10.22 -11.48 0.04
N LEU A 144 -10.48 -10.71 1.11
CA LEU A 144 -10.10 -11.06 2.48
C LEU A 144 -11.03 -12.09 3.13
N GLY A 145 -12.03 -12.57 2.37
CA GLY A 145 -12.95 -13.62 2.80
C GLY A 145 -14.14 -13.10 3.61
N GLN A 146 -14.85 -14.05 4.21
CA GLN A 146 -16.03 -13.79 5.02
C GLN A 146 -15.65 -13.81 6.50
N LEU A 147 -16.03 -12.76 7.22
CA LEU A 147 -15.70 -12.59 8.63
C LEU A 147 -16.89 -12.92 9.53
N SER A 148 -16.60 -13.24 10.78
CA SER A 148 -17.59 -13.32 11.86
C SER A 148 -17.86 -11.95 12.46
N LEU A 149 -18.99 -11.80 13.19
CA LEU A 149 -19.30 -10.56 13.90
C LEU A 149 -18.18 -10.19 14.87
N GLY A 150 -17.69 -8.95 14.77
CA GLY A 150 -16.65 -8.40 15.60
C GLY A 150 -15.24 -8.97 15.38
N GLN A 151 -15.06 -9.81 14.37
CA GLN A 151 -13.74 -10.36 14.00
C GLN A 151 -12.84 -9.24 13.45
N GLU A 152 -11.58 -9.27 13.86
CA GLU A 152 -10.57 -8.37 13.31
C GLU A 152 -10.01 -8.91 12.00
N VAL A 153 -9.68 -8.01 11.10
CA VAL A 153 -9.08 -8.29 9.82
C VAL A 153 -7.85 -7.39 9.65
N ARG A 154 -6.70 -8.05 9.42
CA ARG A 154 -5.47 -7.35 9.09
C ARG A 154 -5.56 -6.84 7.67
N GLY A 155 -5.36 -5.52 7.49
CA GLY A 155 -5.46 -4.85 6.21
C GLY A 155 -4.14 -4.80 5.42
N TRP A 156 -3.11 -5.54 5.84
CA TRP A 156 -1.81 -5.57 5.18
C TRP A 156 -1.22 -6.98 5.14
N ARG A 157 -0.28 -7.17 4.23
CA ARG A 157 0.46 -8.42 4.04
C ARG A 157 1.95 -8.12 3.94
N GLU A 158 2.76 -9.09 4.35
CA GLU A 158 4.21 -9.04 4.23
C GLU A 158 4.62 -9.69 2.92
N HIS A 159 5.50 -9.01 2.19
CA HIS A 159 6.04 -9.47 0.93
C HIS A 159 7.52 -9.18 0.84
N ALA A 160 8.24 -9.99 0.08
CA ALA A 160 9.62 -9.72 -0.24
C ALA A 160 9.71 -8.51 -1.17
N MET A 161 10.64 -7.60 -0.88
CA MET A 161 10.89 -6.41 -1.68
C MET A 161 12.38 -6.25 -1.92
N THR A 162 12.76 -6.10 -3.17
CA THR A 162 14.14 -5.80 -3.57
C THR A 162 14.16 -4.44 -4.26
N GLN A 163 15.12 -3.59 -3.87
CA GLN A 163 15.36 -2.31 -4.53
C GLN A 163 16.83 -2.22 -4.90
N VAL A 164 17.08 -1.71 -6.09
CA VAL A 164 18.42 -1.44 -6.62
C VAL A 164 18.45 -0.01 -7.11
N GLN A 165 19.45 0.75 -6.70
CA GLN A 165 19.67 2.11 -7.17
C GLN A 165 21.13 2.29 -7.55
N MET A 166 21.38 2.97 -8.69
CA MET A 166 22.73 3.24 -9.20
C MET A 166 22.80 4.68 -9.67
N THR A 167 23.90 5.35 -9.32
CA THR A 167 24.18 6.72 -9.72
C THR A 167 25.54 6.79 -10.38
N PHE A 168 25.60 7.42 -11.53
CA PHE A 168 26.81 7.69 -12.31
C PHE A 168 27.03 9.19 -12.39
N THR A 169 28.18 9.67 -11.95
CA THR A 169 28.52 11.09 -12.01
C THR A 169 29.80 11.28 -12.83
N LYS A 170 29.75 12.17 -13.83
CA LYS A 170 30.90 12.56 -14.64
C LYS A 170 31.02 14.07 -14.67
N VAL A 171 32.24 14.53 -14.39
CA VAL A 171 32.58 15.94 -14.46
C VAL A 171 33.49 16.17 -15.68
N PHE A 172 33.11 17.11 -16.52
CA PHE A 172 33.89 17.57 -17.66
C PHE A 172 34.39 19.00 -17.39
N GLY A 173 35.68 19.25 -17.63
CA GLY A 173 36.22 20.59 -17.57
C GLY A 173 36.04 21.30 -18.93
N GLN A 174 35.96 22.63 -18.94
CA GLN A 174 35.91 23.53 -20.09
C GLN A 174 35.30 22.97 -21.37
N VAL A 175 34.00 22.76 -21.40
CA VAL A 175 33.24 22.19 -22.52
C VAL A 175 32.12 23.13 -22.89
N LEU A 176 31.89 23.38 -24.18
CA LEU A 176 30.81 24.21 -24.74
C LEU A 176 30.76 25.64 -24.16
N GLY A 177 31.92 26.20 -23.78
CA GLY A 177 31.99 27.55 -23.21
C GLY A 177 31.66 27.66 -21.72
N ALA A 178 31.41 26.54 -21.05
CA ALA A 178 31.28 26.47 -19.61
C ALA A 178 32.64 26.08 -18.97
N ASP A 179 32.94 26.61 -17.78
CA ASP A 179 34.14 26.26 -17.01
C ASP A 179 34.11 24.80 -16.56
N GLN A 180 32.91 24.27 -16.26
CA GLN A 180 32.68 22.89 -15.86
C GLN A 180 31.25 22.44 -16.17
N ILE A 181 31.11 21.21 -16.60
CA ILE A 181 29.81 20.53 -16.73
C ILE A 181 29.85 19.25 -15.90
N ALA A 182 28.91 19.13 -14.97
CA ALA A 182 28.68 17.90 -14.22
C ALA A 182 27.42 17.21 -14.78
N THR A 183 27.55 15.94 -15.12
CA THR A 183 26.42 15.09 -15.53
C THR A 183 26.19 14.04 -14.46
N VAL A 184 24.93 13.83 -14.13
CA VAL A 184 24.47 12.78 -13.21
C VAL A 184 23.41 11.96 -13.93
N ALA A 185 23.57 10.65 -13.91
CA ALA A 185 22.56 9.70 -14.36
C ALA A 185 22.25 8.76 -13.21
N GLU A 186 20.97 8.53 -12.99
CA GLU A 186 20.47 7.66 -11.93
C GLU A 186 19.52 6.62 -12.50
N VAL A 187 19.61 5.38 -12.03
CA VAL A 187 18.74 4.26 -12.40
C VAL A 187 18.25 3.59 -11.12
N GLY A 188 16.96 3.44 -11.00
CA GLY A 188 16.31 2.70 -9.92
C GLY A 188 15.52 1.51 -10.47
N TRP A 189 15.48 0.45 -9.71
CA TRP A 189 14.66 -0.73 -9.95
C TRP A 189 14.08 -1.23 -8.64
N THR A 190 12.78 -1.53 -8.66
CA THR A 190 12.06 -2.08 -7.51
C THR A 190 11.29 -3.30 -7.95
N ASP A 191 11.44 -4.38 -7.21
CA ASP A 191 10.68 -5.61 -7.37
C ASP A 191 10.01 -5.98 -6.06
N VAL A 192 8.74 -6.39 -6.13
CA VAL A 192 7.95 -6.80 -4.98
C VAL A 192 7.21 -8.09 -5.34
N ASP A 193 7.40 -9.11 -4.53
CA ASP A 193 6.73 -10.42 -4.71
C ASP A 193 5.30 -10.37 -4.13
N LEU A 194 4.41 -9.60 -4.77
CA LEU A 194 3.02 -9.47 -4.36
C LEU A 194 2.18 -10.67 -4.81
N ASP A 195 1.14 -11.00 -4.04
CA ASP A 195 0.14 -11.97 -4.48
C ASP A 195 -0.62 -11.41 -5.70
N PRO A 196 -0.49 -12.04 -6.90
CA PRO A 196 -1.12 -11.55 -8.12
C PRO A 196 -2.65 -11.58 -8.07
N ASN A 197 -3.24 -12.27 -7.09
CA ASN A 197 -4.69 -12.40 -6.96
C ASN A 197 -5.29 -11.46 -5.91
N LEU A 198 -4.47 -10.74 -5.16
CA LEU A 198 -4.90 -9.77 -4.15
C LEU A 198 -4.71 -8.34 -4.66
N ARG A 199 -5.63 -7.46 -4.31
CA ARG A 199 -5.51 -6.03 -4.60
C ARG A 199 -4.83 -5.33 -3.44
N TYR A 200 -3.85 -4.50 -3.80
CA TYR A 200 -3.10 -3.68 -2.86
C TYR A 200 -3.40 -2.21 -3.10
N GLU A 201 -3.25 -1.42 -2.04
CA GLU A 201 -3.32 0.03 -2.11
C GLU A 201 -2.12 0.55 -2.91
N GLY A 202 -2.35 1.45 -3.86
CA GLY A 202 -1.32 2.03 -4.70
C GLY A 202 -1.70 3.40 -5.21
N GLU A 203 -0.78 4.07 -5.87
CA GLU A 203 -1.02 5.38 -6.44
C GLU A 203 -2.14 5.33 -7.49
N GLY A 204 -3.13 6.20 -7.36
CA GLY A 204 -4.28 6.26 -8.25
C GLY A 204 -5.36 5.20 -8.02
N THR A 205 -5.28 4.44 -6.94
CA THR A 205 -6.31 3.46 -6.57
C THR A 205 -7.55 4.11 -5.97
N ASP A 206 -7.50 5.38 -5.67
CA ASP A 206 -8.59 6.14 -5.07
C ASP A 206 -9.84 6.16 -5.95
N THR A 207 -10.91 5.73 -5.41
CA THR A 207 -12.35 6.06 -5.53
C THR A 207 -12.87 6.69 -6.83
N GLY A 208 -12.04 6.99 -7.82
CA GLY A 208 -12.44 7.84 -8.94
C GLY A 208 -12.66 7.14 -10.28
N GLY A 209 -12.25 5.93 -10.45
CA GLY A 209 -12.21 5.26 -11.75
C GLY A 209 -13.57 4.80 -12.27
N GLY A 210 -14.26 5.63 -12.96
CA GLY A 210 -15.47 5.27 -13.72
C GLY A 210 -16.79 5.38 -12.98
N CYS A 211 -16.80 5.85 -11.74
CA CYS A 211 -18.03 6.15 -11.01
C CYS A 211 -18.24 7.65 -10.85
N ASP A 212 -19.31 8.16 -11.44
CA ASP A 212 -19.79 9.49 -11.10
C ASP A 212 -20.46 9.45 -9.73
N VAL A 213 -19.71 9.84 -8.70
CA VAL A 213 -20.21 9.90 -7.32
C VAL A 213 -21.42 10.82 -7.20
N GLY A 214 -21.55 11.83 -8.06
CA GLY A 214 -22.73 12.70 -8.12
C GLY A 214 -23.96 11.94 -8.62
N GLN A 215 -23.83 11.17 -9.68
CA GLN A 215 -24.90 10.31 -10.21
C GLN A 215 -25.27 9.21 -9.22
N LEU A 216 -24.28 8.57 -8.57
CA LEU A 216 -24.56 7.58 -7.53
C LEU A 216 -25.33 8.18 -6.36
N ARG A 217 -24.94 9.36 -5.86
CA ARG A 217 -25.67 10.07 -4.80
C ARG A 217 -27.10 10.44 -5.21
N ALA A 218 -27.27 10.93 -6.44
CA ALA A 218 -28.59 11.26 -6.98
C ALA A 218 -29.49 10.01 -7.10
N ALA A 219 -28.92 8.91 -7.59
CA ALA A 219 -29.62 7.64 -7.73
C ALA A 219 -29.97 7.01 -6.37
N LEU A 220 -29.07 7.05 -5.38
CA LEU A 220 -29.32 6.64 -3.99
C LEU A 220 -30.43 7.47 -3.34
N ALA A 221 -30.44 8.78 -3.60
CA ALA A 221 -31.50 9.67 -3.10
C ALA A 221 -32.89 9.41 -3.73
N ALA A 222 -32.90 9.02 -5.00
CA ALA A 222 -34.15 8.76 -5.75
C ALA A 222 -34.70 7.35 -5.52
N SER A 223 -33.85 6.34 -5.40
CA SER A 223 -34.24 4.92 -5.41
C SER A 223 -33.77 4.12 -4.19
N GLY A 224 -33.13 4.78 -3.23
CA GLY A 224 -32.62 4.14 -2.02
C GLY A 224 -31.52 3.09 -2.31
N PRO A 225 -31.23 2.21 -1.33
CA PRO A 225 -30.10 1.25 -1.42
C PRO A 225 -30.22 0.23 -2.57
N ALA A 226 -31.41 0.08 -3.18
CA ALA A 226 -31.60 -0.76 -4.35
C ALA A 226 -30.74 -0.34 -5.55
N VAL A 227 -30.27 0.90 -5.59
CA VAL A 227 -29.35 1.42 -6.61
C VAL A 227 -27.98 0.72 -6.59
N LEU A 228 -27.54 0.27 -5.44
CA LEU A 228 -26.25 -0.46 -5.29
C LEU A 228 -26.26 -1.82 -5.99
N VAL A 229 -27.45 -2.33 -6.36
CA VAL A 229 -27.64 -3.57 -7.13
C VAL A 229 -27.64 -3.34 -8.64
N ASN A 230 -27.68 -2.07 -9.07
CA ASN A 230 -27.65 -1.74 -10.48
C ASN A 230 -26.24 -2.01 -11.05
N PRO A 231 -26.11 -2.86 -12.10
CA PRO A 231 -24.83 -3.13 -12.73
C PRO A 231 -24.07 -1.87 -13.18
N ALA A 232 -24.78 -0.78 -13.48
CA ALA A 232 -24.16 0.49 -13.83
C ALA A 232 -23.37 1.12 -12.68
N PHE A 233 -23.67 0.76 -11.44
CA PHE A 233 -22.98 1.25 -10.24
C PHE A 233 -22.15 0.16 -9.53
N ALA A 234 -22.11 -1.05 -10.07
CA ALA A 234 -21.29 -2.13 -9.52
C ALA A 234 -19.78 -1.79 -9.52
N GLY A 235 -19.36 -0.94 -10.46
CA GLY A 235 -18.01 -0.40 -10.53
C GLY A 235 -17.72 0.74 -9.54
N CYS A 236 -18.75 1.29 -8.89
CA CYS A 236 -18.59 2.36 -7.91
C CYS A 236 -18.03 1.88 -6.55
N ALA A 237 -18.15 0.61 -6.29
CA ALA A 237 -17.67 0.00 -5.06
C ALA A 237 -16.23 -0.50 -5.17
N ARG A 238 -15.69 -0.57 -6.41
CA ARG A 238 -14.32 -1.03 -6.66
C ARG A 238 -13.76 -0.21 -7.81
N ASN A 239 -12.59 0.33 -7.64
CA ASN A 239 -11.90 0.97 -8.74
C ASN A 239 -11.50 -0.10 -9.79
N PRO A 240 -12.05 -0.05 -11.03
CA PRO A 240 -11.67 -1.01 -12.07
C PRO A 240 -10.22 -0.86 -12.53
N GLN A 241 -9.56 0.24 -12.16
CA GLN A 241 -8.14 0.47 -12.45
C GLN A 241 -7.20 -0.08 -11.37
N GLN A 242 -7.75 -0.58 -10.26
CA GLN A 242 -6.95 -1.31 -9.29
C GLN A 242 -6.42 -2.58 -9.93
N LEU A 243 -5.11 -2.60 -10.14
CA LEU A 243 -4.44 -3.77 -10.70
C LEU A 243 -4.44 -4.88 -9.64
N LEU A 244 -4.82 -6.08 -10.06
CA LEU A 244 -4.52 -7.29 -9.30
C LEU A 244 -3.00 -7.40 -9.22
N GLY A 245 -2.46 -7.64 -8.02
CA GLY A 245 -1.03 -7.67 -7.79
C GLY A 245 -0.41 -6.31 -7.50
N GLY A 246 -1.18 -5.24 -7.56
CA GLY A 246 -0.93 -3.95 -6.92
C GLY A 246 0.17 -3.09 -7.49
N PHE A 247 1.28 -3.01 -6.83
CA PHE A 247 2.35 -2.07 -7.15
C PHE A 247 3.04 -2.38 -8.48
N PRO A 248 3.26 -1.39 -9.34
CA PRO A 248 4.16 -1.59 -10.45
C PRO A 248 5.56 -1.86 -9.92
N THR A 249 6.11 -3.02 -10.26
CA THR A 249 7.53 -3.29 -10.14
C THR A 249 8.17 -2.75 -11.40
N ASP A 250 8.94 -1.65 -11.30
CA ASP A 250 9.36 -0.95 -12.49
C ASP A 250 10.75 -0.31 -12.35
N PHE A 251 11.34 0.02 -13.51
CA PHE A 251 12.53 0.83 -13.58
C PHE A 251 12.17 2.31 -13.54
N SER A 252 12.90 3.08 -12.73
CA SER A 252 12.89 4.53 -12.76
C SER A 252 14.25 5.07 -13.18
N TRP A 253 14.28 6.14 -13.96
CA TRP A 253 15.48 6.87 -14.41
C TRP A 253 15.32 8.36 -14.15
#